data_6cdeffcb73d6a35852e0ee8d72f4ac01
#
_entry.id   6cdeffcb73d6a35852e0ee8d72f4ac01
#
_cell.length_a   1.000
_cell.length_b   1.000
_cell.length_c   1.000
_cell.angle_alpha   90.00
_cell.angle_beta   90.00
_cell.angle_gamma   90.00
#
_symmetry.space_group_name_H-M   'P 1'
#
loop_
_entity.id
_entity.type
_entity.pdbx_description
1 polymer ?
#
loop_
_entity_poly.entity_id
_entity_poly.type
_entity_poly.pdbx_seq_one_letter_code
_entity_poly.pdbx_strand_id
1 'polypeptide(L)'
;MARSTALLLIAVALAAYGIYHAFYAIAMLPGPVSPLLLLAFALQAVLAILAAAGVWRQERWAGATLLLLGASVAATALVEAFILGIIAWLYALLIAVVAILIALLLGAYVNRS
;
A
#
# COMPACT_ATOMS: atom_id res chain seq x y z
N MET A 1 22.72 -13.10 4.55
CA MET A 1 23.13 -11.94 3.78
C MET A 1 22.27 -10.75 4.09
N ALA A 2 22.87 -9.59 4.23
CA ALA A 2 22.14 -8.37 4.58
C ALA A 2 21.03 -8.05 3.58
N ARG A 3 21.28 -8.22 2.29
CA ARG A 3 20.31 -7.98 1.23
C ARG A 3 19.12 -8.91 1.31
N SER A 4 19.35 -10.20 1.52
CA SER A 4 18.27 -11.17 1.67
C SER A 4 17.44 -10.89 2.93
N THR A 5 18.09 -10.48 4.00
CA THR A 5 17.40 -10.11 5.24
C THR A 5 16.53 -8.86 5.01
N ALA A 6 17.06 -7.85 4.28
CA ALA A 6 16.29 -6.65 3.98
C ALA A 6 15.05 -6.96 3.14
N LEU A 7 15.19 -7.81 2.13
CA LEU A 7 14.05 -8.23 1.31
C LEU A 7 13.01 -8.99 2.12
N LEU A 8 13.46 -9.86 3.03
CA LEU A 8 12.58 -10.58 3.93
C LEU A 8 11.79 -9.60 4.81
N LEU A 9 12.48 -8.62 5.40
CA LEU A 9 11.82 -7.63 6.25
C LEU A 9 10.79 -6.80 5.46
N ILE A 10 11.13 -6.41 4.23
CA ILE A 10 10.21 -5.69 3.38
C ILE A 10 8.97 -6.56 3.08
N ALA A 11 9.17 -7.83 2.74
CA ALA A 11 8.07 -8.75 2.45
C ALA A 11 7.16 -8.93 3.67
N VAL A 12 7.74 -9.12 4.85
CA VAL A 12 6.97 -9.27 6.10
C VAL A 12 6.18 -8.01 6.41
N ALA A 13 6.80 -6.83 6.26
CA ALA A 13 6.12 -5.56 6.50
C ALA A 13 4.95 -5.36 5.54
N LEU A 14 5.14 -5.69 4.26
CA LEU A 14 4.07 -5.59 3.26
C LEU A 14 2.93 -6.56 3.53
N ALA A 15 3.25 -7.80 3.93
CA ALA A 15 2.25 -8.78 4.29
C ALA A 15 1.44 -8.32 5.51
N ALA A 16 2.11 -7.78 6.53
CA ALA A 16 1.45 -7.25 7.72
C ALA A 16 0.54 -6.07 7.37
N TYR A 17 1.00 -5.17 6.50
CA TYR A 17 0.21 -4.05 6.01
C TYR A 17 -1.05 -4.55 5.29
N GLY A 18 -0.90 -5.54 4.41
CA GLY A 18 -2.03 -6.11 3.69
C GLY A 18 -3.04 -6.79 4.60
N ILE A 19 -2.57 -7.56 5.55
CA ILE A 19 -3.44 -8.24 6.52
C ILE A 19 -4.18 -7.20 7.38
N TYR A 20 -3.49 -6.18 7.85
CA TYR A 20 -4.10 -5.10 8.63
C TYR A 20 -5.23 -4.43 7.84
N HIS A 21 -4.99 -4.09 6.58
CA HIS A 21 -6.00 -3.43 5.75
C HIS A 21 -7.16 -4.35 5.41
N ALA A 22 -6.92 -5.65 5.24
CA ALA A 22 -7.96 -6.63 5.02
C ALA A 22 -8.89 -6.72 6.24
N PHE A 23 -8.31 -6.82 7.43
CA PHE A 23 -9.09 -6.83 8.67
C PHE A 23 -9.87 -5.54 8.86
N TYR A 24 -9.26 -4.41 8.55
CA TYR A 24 -9.91 -3.12 8.67
C TYR A 24 -11.12 -3.03 7.74
N ALA A 25 -10.96 -3.48 6.49
CA ALA A 25 -12.04 -3.50 5.52
C ALA A 25 -13.19 -4.39 5.98
N ILE A 26 -12.88 -5.59 6.49
CA ILE A 26 -13.90 -6.52 6.99
C ILE A 26 -14.63 -5.91 8.21
N ALA A 27 -13.88 -5.28 9.11
CA ALA A 27 -14.46 -4.67 10.30
C ALA A 27 -15.42 -3.52 9.97
N MET A 28 -15.24 -2.86 8.82
CA MET A 28 -16.10 -1.77 8.39
C MET A 28 -17.41 -2.24 7.75
N LEU A 29 -17.51 -3.51 7.34
CA LEU A 29 -18.65 -4.01 6.58
C LEU A 29 -20.01 -3.84 7.29
N PRO A 30 -20.14 -4.03 8.63
CA PRO A 30 -21.44 -3.85 9.28
C PRO A 30 -21.89 -2.40 9.42
N GLY A 31 -21.01 -1.44 9.18
CA GLY A 31 -21.29 -0.02 9.41
C GLY A 31 -21.63 0.75 8.14
N PRO A 32 -22.04 2.02 8.28
CA PRO A 32 -22.30 2.89 7.13
C PRO A 32 -20.98 3.37 6.51
N VAL A 33 -20.36 2.52 5.70
CA VAL A 33 -19.08 2.79 5.08
C VAL A 33 -19.27 3.15 3.62
N SER A 34 -18.51 4.14 3.14
CA SER A 34 -18.47 4.46 1.72
C SER A 34 -17.98 3.23 0.94
N PRO A 35 -18.74 2.77 -0.07
CA PRO A 35 -18.26 1.67 -0.92
C PRO A 35 -16.93 1.97 -1.59
N LEU A 36 -16.69 3.23 -1.91
CA LEU A 36 -15.43 3.66 -2.53
C LEU A 36 -14.25 3.45 -1.57
N LEU A 37 -14.42 3.81 -0.30
CA LEU A 37 -13.38 3.66 0.71
C LEU A 37 -13.11 2.19 1.00
N LEU A 38 -14.18 1.38 1.11
CA LEU A 38 -14.05 -0.05 1.31
C LEU A 38 -13.28 -0.70 0.16
N LEU A 39 -13.62 -0.34 -1.07
CA LEU A 39 -12.94 -0.84 -2.26
C LEU A 39 -11.46 -0.44 -2.26
N ALA A 40 -11.16 0.81 -1.87
CA ALA A 40 -9.79 1.30 -1.79
C ALA A 40 -8.96 0.50 -0.79
N PHE A 41 -9.49 0.22 0.39
CA PHE A 41 -8.79 -0.58 1.40
C PHE A 41 -8.59 -2.03 0.96
N ALA A 42 -9.59 -2.62 0.31
CA ALA A 42 -9.47 -3.97 -0.24
C ALA A 42 -8.38 -4.02 -1.32
N LEU A 43 -8.34 -3.04 -2.19
CA LEU A 43 -7.32 -2.95 -3.23
C LEU A 43 -5.92 -2.82 -2.62
N GLN A 44 -5.76 -1.98 -1.61
CA GLN A 44 -4.48 -1.85 -0.92
C GLN A 44 -4.04 -3.18 -0.28
N ALA A 45 -4.97 -3.90 0.33
CA ALA A 45 -4.67 -5.20 0.93
C ALA A 45 -4.16 -6.19 -0.12
N VAL A 46 -4.84 -6.28 -1.25
CA VAL A 46 -4.46 -7.18 -2.34
C VAL A 46 -3.09 -6.80 -2.90
N LEU A 47 -2.89 -5.51 -3.19
CA LEU A 47 -1.62 -5.04 -3.75
C LEU A 47 -0.47 -5.25 -2.77
N ALA A 48 -0.68 -5.04 -1.48
CA ALA A 48 0.36 -5.25 -0.47
C ALA A 48 0.76 -6.72 -0.39
N ILE A 49 -0.21 -7.64 -0.43
CA ILE A 49 0.07 -9.07 -0.38
C ILE A 49 0.78 -9.53 -1.65
N LEU A 50 0.34 -9.04 -2.82
CA LEU A 50 1.02 -9.33 -4.08
C LEU A 50 2.45 -8.78 -4.07
N ALA A 51 2.65 -7.57 -3.59
CA ALA A 51 3.98 -7.00 -3.47
C ALA A 51 4.86 -7.81 -2.52
N ALA A 52 4.31 -8.26 -1.40
CA ALA A 52 5.04 -9.11 -0.46
C ALA A 52 5.50 -10.41 -1.12
N ALA A 53 4.61 -11.07 -1.86
CA ALA A 53 4.95 -12.29 -2.58
C ALA A 53 6.00 -12.02 -3.66
N GLY A 54 5.86 -10.94 -4.41
CA GLY A 54 6.81 -10.57 -5.45
C GLY A 54 8.20 -10.27 -4.90
N VAL A 55 8.26 -9.54 -3.80
CA VAL A 55 9.54 -9.23 -3.14
C VAL A 55 10.18 -10.50 -2.60
N TRP A 56 9.40 -11.35 -1.94
CA TRP A 56 9.88 -12.62 -1.39
C TRP A 56 10.48 -13.51 -2.47
N ARG A 57 9.78 -13.60 -3.62
CA ARG A 57 10.18 -14.46 -4.73
C ARG A 57 11.12 -13.76 -5.69
N GLN A 58 11.45 -12.50 -5.44
CA GLN A 58 12.31 -11.66 -6.29
C GLN A 58 11.83 -11.62 -7.74
N GLU A 59 10.52 -11.47 -7.91
CA GLU A 59 9.90 -11.37 -9.24
C GLU A 59 10.16 -9.98 -9.84
N ARG A 60 10.25 -9.93 -11.18
CA ARG A 60 10.48 -8.68 -11.90
C ARG A 60 9.35 -7.67 -11.72
N TRP A 61 8.13 -8.17 -11.55
CA TRP A 61 6.95 -7.32 -11.40
C TRP A 61 6.79 -6.74 -9.99
N ALA A 62 7.63 -7.13 -9.06
CA ALA A 62 7.52 -6.65 -7.67
C ALA A 62 7.61 -5.13 -7.57
N GLY A 63 8.55 -4.51 -8.31
CA GLY A 63 8.69 -3.05 -8.32
C GLY A 63 7.45 -2.34 -8.84
N ALA A 64 6.87 -2.87 -9.92
CA ALA A 64 5.63 -2.30 -10.47
C ALA A 64 4.47 -2.41 -9.49
N THR A 65 4.36 -3.54 -8.79
CA THR A 65 3.31 -3.74 -7.79
C THR A 65 3.48 -2.79 -6.61
N LEU A 66 4.72 -2.52 -6.19
CA LEU A 66 5.00 -1.53 -5.15
C LEU A 66 4.57 -0.13 -5.57
N LEU A 67 4.81 0.23 -6.83
CA LEU A 67 4.36 1.52 -7.37
C LEU A 67 2.84 1.61 -7.40
N LEU A 68 2.17 0.54 -7.79
CA LEU A 68 0.70 0.49 -7.78
C LEU A 68 0.16 0.63 -6.36
N LEU A 69 0.80 -0.02 -5.39
CA LEU A 69 0.42 0.11 -3.99
C LEU A 69 0.57 1.56 -3.52
N GLY A 70 1.70 2.19 -3.81
CA GLY A 70 1.94 3.59 -3.46
C GLY A 70 0.91 4.52 -4.09
N ALA A 71 0.61 4.31 -5.36
CA ALA A 71 -0.42 5.08 -6.06
C ALA A 71 -1.80 4.86 -5.45
N SER A 72 -2.11 3.64 -5.04
CA SER A 72 -3.38 3.32 -4.37
C SER A 72 -3.50 4.02 -3.03
N VAL A 73 -2.44 4.04 -2.23
CA VAL A 73 -2.41 4.76 -0.95
C VAL A 73 -2.62 6.25 -1.19
N ALA A 74 -1.91 6.82 -2.17
CA ALA A 74 -2.05 8.24 -2.51
C ALA A 74 -3.48 8.57 -2.95
N ALA A 75 -4.05 7.75 -3.83
CA ALA A 75 -5.41 7.94 -4.32
C ALA A 75 -6.43 7.86 -3.18
N THR A 76 -6.26 6.91 -2.26
CA THR A 76 -7.12 6.76 -1.09
C THR A 76 -7.08 8.01 -0.22
N ALA A 77 -5.90 8.55 0.05
CA ALA A 77 -5.76 9.77 0.84
C ALA A 77 -6.46 10.95 0.18
N LEU A 78 -6.32 11.10 -1.15
CA LEU A 78 -6.98 12.16 -1.89
C LEU A 78 -8.51 12.01 -1.87
N VAL A 79 -9.01 10.79 -2.00
CA VAL A 79 -10.45 10.51 -1.89
C VAL A 79 -10.96 10.91 -0.50
N GLU A 80 -10.24 10.53 0.55
CA GLU A 80 -10.61 10.87 1.92
C GLU A 80 -10.68 12.37 2.15
N ALA A 81 -9.76 13.13 1.56
CA ALA A 81 -9.72 14.59 1.74
C ALA A 81 -10.73 15.32 0.88
N PHE A 82 -10.77 15.02 -0.42
CA PHE A 82 -11.50 15.84 -1.39
C PHE A 82 -12.91 15.34 -1.72
N ILE A 83 -13.16 14.06 -1.54
CA ILE A 83 -14.48 13.49 -1.81
C ILE A 83 -15.25 13.25 -0.51
N LEU A 84 -14.61 12.63 0.47
CA LEU A 84 -15.26 12.28 1.73
C LEU A 84 -15.11 13.37 2.80
N GLY A 85 -14.07 14.19 2.70
CA GLY A 85 -13.84 15.29 3.63
C GLY A 85 -13.49 14.86 5.05
N ILE A 86 -12.97 13.66 5.23
CA ILE A 86 -12.68 13.12 6.57
C ILE A 86 -11.27 13.42 7.06
N ILE A 87 -10.39 13.90 6.17
CA ILE A 87 -9.04 14.35 6.56
C ILE A 87 -8.74 15.69 5.89
N ALA A 88 -7.81 16.44 6.48
CA ALA A 88 -7.37 17.71 5.90
C ALA A 88 -6.59 17.47 4.61
N TRP A 89 -6.78 18.33 3.63
CA TRP A 89 -6.11 18.19 2.33
C TRP A 89 -4.59 18.25 2.42
N LEU A 90 -4.05 18.99 3.42
CA LEU A 90 -2.61 19.02 3.65
C LEU A 90 -2.08 17.64 4.07
N TYR A 91 -2.80 16.93 4.94
CA TYR A 91 -2.45 15.56 5.30
C TYR A 91 -2.51 14.63 4.10
N ALA A 92 -3.54 14.79 3.27
CA ALA A 92 -3.69 13.96 2.08
C ALA A 92 -2.51 14.14 1.13
N LEU A 93 -2.10 15.39 0.89
CA LEU A 93 -0.94 15.67 0.03
C LEU A 93 0.33 15.10 0.62
N LEU A 94 0.53 15.24 1.93
CA LEU A 94 1.70 14.70 2.60
C LEU A 94 1.74 13.17 2.49
N ILE A 95 0.63 12.51 2.77
CA ILE A 95 0.54 11.05 2.66
C ILE A 95 0.80 10.61 1.23
N ALA A 96 0.23 11.29 0.25
CA ALA A 96 0.41 10.96 -1.16
C ALA A 96 1.88 11.07 -1.59
N VAL A 97 2.52 12.17 -1.24
CA VAL A 97 3.93 12.39 -1.58
C VAL A 97 4.82 11.35 -0.92
N VAL A 98 4.63 11.11 0.37
CA VAL A 98 5.43 10.14 1.13
C VAL A 98 5.22 8.73 0.58
N ALA A 99 3.98 8.35 0.30
CA ALA A 99 3.66 7.03 -0.24
C ALA A 99 4.34 6.80 -1.60
N ILE A 100 4.28 7.79 -2.48
CA ILE A 100 4.91 7.69 -3.80
C ILE A 100 6.43 7.62 -3.68
N LEU A 101 7.03 8.46 -2.82
CA LEU A 101 8.48 8.43 -2.61
C LEU A 101 8.95 7.09 -2.05
N ILE A 102 8.25 6.55 -1.06
CA ILE A 102 8.58 5.25 -0.49
C ILE A 102 8.44 4.17 -1.56
N ALA A 103 7.38 4.20 -2.35
CA ALA A 103 7.14 3.23 -3.41
C ALA A 103 8.25 3.26 -4.45
N LEU A 104 8.69 4.45 -4.85
CA LEU A 104 9.79 4.61 -5.81
C LEU A 104 11.11 4.08 -5.24
N LEU A 105 11.41 4.41 -4.00
CA LEU A 105 12.64 3.96 -3.35
C LEU A 105 12.66 2.45 -3.16
N LEU A 106 11.58 1.87 -2.67
CA LEU A 106 11.47 0.43 -2.48
C LEU A 106 11.50 -0.30 -3.81
N GLY A 107 10.79 0.24 -4.82
CA GLY A 107 10.79 -0.35 -6.15
C GLY A 107 12.19 -0.37 -6.76
N ALA A 108 12.93 0.72 -6.64
CA ALA A 108 14.30 0.80 -7.12
C ALA A 108 15.20 -0.20 -6.39
N TYR A 109 15.06 -0.28 -5.07
CA TYR A 109 15.85 -1.21 -4.26
C TYR A 109 15.59 -2.66 -4.65
N VAL A 110 14.33 -3.02 -4.77
CA VAL A 110 13.91 -4.39 -5.13
C VAL A 110 14.38 -4.74 -6.53
N ASN A 111 14.27 -3.82 -7.49
CA ASN A 111 14.67 -4.08 -8.86
C ASN A 111 16.18 -4.27 -9.02
N ARG A 112 16.97 -3.68 -8.14
CA ARG A 112 18.43 -3.88 -8.13
C ARG A 112 18.84 -5.21 -7.53
N SER A 113 17.96 -5.84 -6.85
CA SER A 113 18.21 -7.14 -6.23
C SER A 113 18.00 -8.29 -7.21
#